data_729bdd2f6819fb9fbbb659b54301170b
#
_entry.id   729bdd2f6819fb9fbbb659b54301170b
#
_cell.length_a   1.000
_cell.length_b   1.000
_cell.length_c   1.000
_cell.angle_alpha   90.00
_cell.angle_beta   90.00
_cell.angle_gamma   90.00
#
_symmetry.space_group_name_H-M   'P 1'
#
loop_
_entity.id
_entity.type
_entity.pdbx_description
1 polymer ?
#
loop_
_entity_poly.entity_id
_entity_poly.type
_entity_poly.pdbx_seq_one_letter_code
_entity_poly.pdbx_strand_id
1 'polypeptide(L)'
;MTDFLLRTFIKNLQNTADKAVRSACGNLACIVGILCNVLLFLGKFIVGTLFGSVSITADAINNLSDASSNIVSLVGFWLGGKPADKEHPYGHARYEYLAGLAVSVMILVIGIELGKESLAKVISPTPVEFSWLSTCVLVASILVKLWMSGFIRKVGTLIHSATLIAT
;
A
#
# COMPACT_ATOMS: atom_id res chain seq x y z
N MET A 1 5.91 -2.43 18.11
CA MET A 1 4.88 -3.13 17.33
C MET A 1 5.45 -3.79 16.06
N THR A 2 6.22 -3.10 15.25
CA THR A 2 6.80 -3.65 13.99
C THR A 2 7.60 -4.94 14.25
N ASP A 3 8.55 -4.90 15.20
CA ASP A 3 9.39 -6.07 15.51
C ASP A 3 8.60 -7.24 16.11
N PHE A 4 7.54 -6.95 16.82
CA PHE A 4 6.63 -7.96 17.35
C PHE A 4 5.91 -8.71 16.21
N LEU A 5 5.32 -7.99 15.25
CA LEU A 5 4.68 -8.59 14.09
C LEU A 5 5.65 -9.43 13.26
N LEU A 6 6.85 -8.90 12.97
CA LEU A 6 7.85 -9.63 12.21
C LEU A 6 8.30 -10.93 12.92
N ARG A 7 8.57 -10.86 14.21
CA ARG A 7 9.00 -12.04 15.00
C ARG A 7 7.90 -13.07 15.21
N THR A 8 6.63 -12.64 15.22
CA THR A 8 5.49 -13.56 15.41
C THR A 8 5.20 -14.34 14.14
N PHE A 9 5.30 -13.71 12.97
CA PHE A 9 4.91 -14.33 11.70
C PHE A 9 6.07 -14.90 10.91
N ILE A 10 7.33 -14.48 11.17
CA ILE A 10 8.49 -14.90 10.39
C ILE A 10 9.51 -15.62 11.27
N LYS A 11 9.72 -16.89 10.99
CA LYS A 11 10.78 -17.69 11.61
C LYS A 11 12.13 -17.31 10.97
N ASN A 12 13.19 -17.21 11.79
CA ASN A 12 14.57 -16.91 11.34
C ASN A 12 14.75 -15.52 10.68
N LEU A 13 14.10 -14.49 11.20
CA LEU A 13 14.20 -13.12 10.70
C LEU A 13 15.65 -12.59 10.55
N GLN A 14 16.62 -13.22 11.23
CA GLN A 14 18.03 -12.82 11.18
C GLN A 14 18.70 -13.16 9.83
N ASN A 15 18.14 -14.10 9.06
CA ASN A 15 18.71 -14.52 7.78
C ASN A 15 17.91 -13.94 6.59
N THR A 16 17.95 -12.62 6.43
CA THR A 16 17.27 -11.92 5.31
C THR A 16 17.92 -12.19 3.94
N ALA A 17 19.10 -12.82 3.90
CA ALA A 17 19.73 -13.28 2.67
C ALA A 17 19.00 -14.51 2.07
N ASP A 18 18.26 -15.27 2.89
CA ASP A 18 17.43 -16.37 2.42
C ASP A 18 16.24 -15.84 1.63
N LYS A 19 16.08 -16.28 0.39
CA LYS A 19 14.99 -15.90 -0.51
C LYS A 19 13.60 -16.17 0.10
N ALA A 20 13.46 -17.26 0.83
CA ALA A 20 12.18 -17.62 1.47
C ALA A 20 11.81 -16.61 2.59
N VAL A 21 12.79 -16.26 3.43
CA VAL A 21 12.60 -15.27 4.51
C VAL A 21 12.31 -13.88 3.91
N ARG A 22 13.05 -13.49 2.88
CA ARG A 22 12.87 -12.23 2.16
C ARG A 22 11.46 -12.13 1.54
N SER A 23 11.02 -13.17 0.83
CA SER A 23 9.68 -13.23 0.24
C SER A 23 8.58 -13.21 1.33
N ALA A 24 8.77 -13.94 2.43
CA ALA A 24 7.82 -13.94 3.55
C ALA A 24 7.68 -12.54 4.19
N CYS A 25 8.79 -11.81 4.36
CA CYS A 25 8.77 -10.42 4.84
C CYS A 25 8.00 -9.50 3.88
N GLY A 26 8.27 -9.60 2.57
CA GLY A 26 7.58 -8.83 1.54
C GLY A 26 6.09 -9.11 1.51
N ASN A 27 5.71 -10.39 1.51
CA ASN A 27 4.30 -10.80 1.54
C ASN A 27 3.59 -10.28 2.79
N LEU A 28 4.21 -10.39 3.98
CA LEU A 28 3.63 -9.87 5.21
C LEU A 28 3.41 -8.36 5.14
N ALA A 29 4.38 -7.61 4.63
CA ALA A 29 4.25 -6.15 4.48
C ALA A 29 3.09 -5.79 3.55
N CYS A 30 2.97 -6.46 2.40
CA CYS A 30 1.87 -6.25 1.46
C CYS A 30 0.51 -6.62 2.08
N ILE A 31 0.40 -7.75 2.78
CA ILE A 31 -0.85 -8.18 3.44
C ILE A 31 -1.27 -7.16 4.49
N VAL A 32 -0.36 -6.67 5.32
CA VAL A 32 -0.65 -5.62 6.31
C VAL A 32 -1.12 -4.35 5.61
N GLY A 33 -0.46 -3.94 4.52
CA GLY A 33 -0.86 -2.80 3.71
C GLY A 33 -2.27 -2.96 3.12
N ILE A 34 -2.59 -4.12 2.54
CA ILE A 34 -3.92 -4.43 2.01
C ILE A 34 -4.98 -4.35 3.11
N LEU A 35 -4.75 -5.03 4.25
CA LEU A 35 -5.70 -5.04 5.36
C LEU A 35 -5.97 -3.63 5.91
N CYS A 36 -4.93 -2.83 6.14
CA CYS A 36 -5.08 -1.46 6.61
C CYS A 36 -5.87 -0.60 5.62
N ASN A 37 -5.54 -0.67 4.32
CA ASN A 37 -6.23 0.12 3.30
C ASN A 37 -7.68 -0.33 3.09
N VAL A 38 -7.97 -1.64 3.14
CA VAL A 38 -9.35 -2.15 3.07
C VAL A 38 -10.16 -1.72 4.29
N LEU A 39 -9.59 -1.78 5.51
CA LEU A 39 -10.27 -1.30 6.72
C LEU A 39 -10.54 0.19 6.66
N LEU A 40 -9.58 0.99 6.19
CA LEU A 40 -9.76 2.43 5.99
C LEU A 40 -10.81 2.72 4.92
N PHE A 41 -10.82 1.97 3.81
CA PHE A 41 -11.85 2.06 2.77
C PHE A 41 -13.24 1.80 3.36
N LEU A 42 -13.43 0.65 4.03
CA LEU A 42 -14.73 0.27 4.60
C LEU A 42 -15.21 1.29 5.63
N GLY A 43 -14.35 1.69 6.56
CA GLY A 43 -14.70 2.69 7.58
C GLY A 43 -15.12 4.02 6.97
N LYS A 44 -14.35 4.57 6.03
CA LYS A 44 -14.65 5.82 5.36
C LYS A 44 -15.87 5.71 4.44
N PHE A 45 -16.02 4.61 3.73
CA PHE A 45 -17.14 4.38 2.84
C PHE A 45 -18.47 4.35 3.62
N ILE A 46 -18.52 3.64 4.75
CA ILE A 46 -19.67 3.60 5.64
C ILE A 46 -19.98 5.00 6.18
N VAL A 47 -18.99 5.70 6.73
CA VAL A 47 -19.18 7.06 7.27
C VAL A 47 -19.59 8.03 6.17
N GLY A 48 -18.93 7.99 5.00
CA GLY A 48 -19.23 8.86 3.86
C GLY A 48 -20.66 8.69 3.35
N THR A 49 -21.13 7.43 3.25
CA THR A 49 -22.50 7.13 2.80
C THR A 49 -23.56 7.49 3.85
N LEU A 50 -23.33 7.17 5.13
CA LEU A 50 -24.29 7.47 6.21
C LEU A 50 -24.48 8.99 6.43
N PHE A 51 -23.42 9.76 6.27
CA PHE A 51 -23.46 11.22 6.48
C PHE A 51 -23.53 12.02 5.17
N GLY A 52 -23.69 11.36 4.02
CA GLY A 52 -23.80 11.99 2.70
C GLY A 52 -22.57 12.78 2.27
N SER A 53 -21.38 12.47 2.83
CA SER A 53 -20.14 13.19 2.54
C SER A 53 -19.43 12.63 1.32
N VAL A 54 -19.53 13.34 0.20
CA VAL A 54 -18.84 13.01 -1.06
C VAL A 54 -17.31 13.01 -0.87
N SER A 55 -16.78 13.94 -0.08
CA SER A 55 -15.32 14.03 0.19
C SER A 55 -14.79 12.81 0.91
N ILE A 56 -15.50 12.29 1.94
CA ILE A 56 -15.08 11.08 2.67
C ILE A 56 -15.18 9.86 1.76
N THR A 57 -16.25 9.79 0.94
CA THR A 57 -16.44 8.67 0.01
C THR A 57 -15.35 8.66 -1.09
N ALA A 58 -14.98 9.81 -1.63
CA ALA A 58 -13.89 9.95 -2.58
C ALA A 58 -12.54 9.52 -1.96
N ASP A 59 -12.27 9.93 -0.71
CA ASP A 59 -11.06 9.54 0.01
C ASP A 59 -11.05 8.03 0.35
N ALA A 60 -12.23 7.40 0.53
CA ALA A 60 -12.33 5.94 0.64
C ALA A 60 -11.84 5.25 -0.65
N ILE A 61 -12.22 5.74 -1.82
CA ILE A 61 -11.78 5.18 -3.12
C ILE A 61 -10.25 5.25 -3.26
N ASN A 62 -9.63 6.32 -2.79
CA ASN A 62 -8.16 6.42 -2.77
C ASN A 62 -7.52 5.29 -1.96
N ASN A 63 -8.09 4.91 -0.81
CA ASN A 63 -7.56 3.77 -0.04
C ASN A 63 -7.73 2.44 -0.78
N LEU A 64 -8.76 2.28 -1.61
CA LEU A 64 -8.91 1.11 -2.46
C LEU A 64 -7.83 1.05 -3.56
N SER A 65 -7.47 2.19 -4.14
CA SER A 65 -6.35 2.30 -5.09
C SER A 65 -5.01 1.93 -4.45
N ASP A 66 -4.77 2.39 -3.20
CA ASP A 66 -3.59 2.02 -2.42
C ASP A 66 -3.55 0.51 -2.12
N ALA A 67 -4.71 -0.09 -1.79
CA ALA A 67 -4.81 -1.54 -1.62
C ALA A 67 -4.45 -2.30 -2.91
N SER A 68 -4.86 -1.78 -4.08
CA SER A 68 -4.54 -2.37 -5.38
C SER A 68 -3.03 -2.38 -5.65
N SER A 69 -2.32 -1.31 -5.32
CA SER A 69 -0.85 -1.24 -5.41
C SER A 69 -0.16 -2.28 -4.52
N ASN A 70 -0.67 -2.47 -3.31
CA ASN A 70 -0.16 -3.51 -2.40
C ASN A 70 -0.47 -4.94 -2.92
N ILE A 71 -1.60 -5.16 -3.61
CA ILE A 71 -1.91 -6.45 -4.26
C ILE A 71 -0.91 -6.74 -5.38
N VAL A 72 -0.60 -5.76 -6.23
CA VAL A 72 0.41 -5.92 -7.29
C VAL A 72 1.77 -6.28 -6.70
N SER A 73 2.18 -5.59 -5.63
CA SER A 73 3.42 -5.88 -4.90
C SER A 73 3.41 -7.29 -4.31
N LEU A 74 2.29 -7.72 -3.70
CA LEU A 74 2.13 -9.07 -3.15
C LEU A 74 2.31 -10.15 -4.22
N VAL A 75 1.68 -9.99 -5.38
CA VAL A 75 1.82 -10.90 -6.51
C VAL A 75 3.29 -10.94 -6.98
N GLY A 76 3.96 -9.80 -7.05
CA GLY A 76 5.38 -9.71 -7.38
C GLY A 76 6.29 -10.48 -6.42
N PHE A 77 6.07 -10.34 -5.11
CA PHE A 77 6.82 -11.10 -4.10
C PHE A 77 6.50 -12.59 -4.12
N TRP A 78 5.24 -12.94 -4.30
CA TRP A 78 4.81 -14.33 -4.37
C TRP A 78 5.41 -15.05 -5.60
N LEU A 79 5.35 -14.42 -6.77
CA LEU A 79 5.94 -14.96 -8.00
C LEU A 79 7.47 -14.96 -7.90
N GLY A 80 8.07 -13.86 -7.43
CA GLY A 80 9.52 -13.72 -7.30
C GLY A 80 10.16 -14.72 -6.32
N GLY A 81 9.37 -15.21 -5.34
CA GLY A 81 9.78 -16.23 -4.37
C GLY A 81 9.81 -17.66 -4.93
N LYS A 82 9.27 -17.92 -6.13
CA LYS A 82 9.28 -19.26 -6.72
C LYS A 82 10.68 -19.72 -7.08
N PRO A 83 10.99 -21.02 -6.89
CA PRO A 83 12.28 -21.58 -7.31
C PRO A 83 12.44 -21.57 -8.84
N ALA A 84 13.66 -21.79 -9.31
CA ALA A 84 13.94 -22.00 -10.73
C ALA A 84 13.20 -23.24 -11.26
N ASP A 85 12.71 -23.16 -12.47
CA ASP A 85 12.06 -24.22 -13.22
C ASP A 85 12.68 -24.37 -14.63
N LYS A 86 12.14 -25.28 -15.45
CA LYS A 86 12.68 -25.52 -16.80
C LYS A 86 12.55 -24.32 -17.73
N GLU A 87 11.52 -23.50 -17.54
CA GLU A 87 11.26 -22.31 -18.35
C GLU A 87 12.03 -21.10 -17.83
N HIS A 88 12.30 -21.06 -16.52
CA HIS A 88 13.02 -19.97 -15.84
C HIS A 88 14.24 -20.51 -15.07
N PRO A 89 15.33 -20.90 -15.75
CA PRO A 89 16.52 -21.53 -15.12
C PRO A 89 17.21 -20.63 -14.08
N TYR A 90 17.06 -19.30 -14.21
CA TYR A 90 17.63 -18.30 -13.28
C TYR A 90 16.69 -17.93 -12.13
N GLY A 91 15.51 -18.59 -12.06
CA GLY A 91 14.47 -18.29 -11.07
C GLY A 91 13.60 -17.08 -11.43
N HIS A 92 12.68 -16.76 -10.53
CA HIS A 92 11.59 -15.81 -10.77
C HIS A 92 11.80 -14.43 -10.12
N ALA A 93 12.97 -14.13 -9.57
CA ALA A 93 13.23 -12.89 -8.83
C ALA A 93 12.92 -11.59 -9.60
N ARG A 94 12.92 -11.64 -10.94
CA ARG A 94 12.61 -10.48 -11.79
C ARG A 94 11.14 -10.01 -11.68
N TYR A 95 10.22 -10.87 -11.24
CA TYR A 95 8.82 -10.49 -11.05
C TYR A 95 8.64 -9.41 -9.98
N GLU A 96 9.51 -9.35 -8.96
CA GLU A 96 9.51 -8.26 -7.99
C GLU A 96 9.80 -6.90 -8.64
N TYR A 97 10.76 -6.84 -9.56
CA TYR A 97 11.08 -5.59 -10.29
C TYR A 97 9.96 -5.20 -11.25
N LEU A 98 9.31 -6.17 -11.90
CA LEU A 98 8.15 -5.90 -12.76
C LEU A 98 6.98 -5.39 -11.95
N ALA A 99 6.72 -5.95 -10.78
CA ALA A 99 5.70 -5.44 -9.87
C ALA A 99 6.03 -4.02 -9.40
N GLY A 100 7.30 -3.75 -9.05
CA GLY A 100 7.76 -2.40 -8.70
C GLY A 100 7.56 -1.39 -9.82
N LEU A 101 7.84 -1.78 -11.06
CA LEU A 101 7.57 -0.95 -12.24
C LEU A 101 6.07 -0.67 -12.40
N ALA A 102 5.23 -1.71 -12.28
CA ALA A 102 3.77 -1.56 -12.38
C ALA A 102 3.24 -0.62 -11.29
N VAL A 103 3.68 -0.77 -10.04
CA VAL A 103 3.31 0.13 -8.93
C VAL A 103 3.76 1.57 -9.21
N SER A 104 4.98 1.77 -9.72
CA SER A 104 5.49 3.10 -10.06
C SER A 104 4.64 3.77 -11.15
N VAL A 105 4.20 3.01 -12.16
CA VAL A 105 3.30 3.52 -13.20
C VAL A 105 1.93 3.87 -12.61
N MET A 106 1.37 3.02 -11.72
CA MET A 106 0.10 3.31 -11.03
C MET A 106 0.18 4.61 -10.23
N ILE A 107 1.26 4.79 -9.44
CA ILE A 107 1.48 6.02 -8.65
C ILE A 107 1.57 7.24 -9.57
N LEU A 108 2.28 7.14 -10.70
CA LEU A 108 2.39 8.22 -11.67
C LEU A 108 1.03 8.60 -12.26
N VAL A 109 0.22 7.62 -12.67
CA VAL A 109 -1.13 7.86 -13.21
C VAL A 109 -2.02 8.55 -12.18
N ILE A 110 -2.07 8.01 -10.95
CA ILE A 110 -2.85 8.61 -9.85
C ILE A 110 -2.37 10.03 -9.55
N GLY A 111 -1.06 10.28 -9.54
CA GLY A 111 -0.50 11.60 -9.31
C GLY A 111 -0.90 12.62 -10.39
N ILE A 112 -0.93 12.20 -11.66
CA ILE A 112 -1.40 13.04 -12.77
C ILE A 112 -2.90 13.33 -12.64
N GLU A 113 -3.72 12.36 -12.29
CA GLU A 113 -5.16 12.54 -12.08
C GLU A 113 -5.45 13.51 -10.94
N LEU A 114 -4.80 13.32 -9.78
CA LEU A 114 -4.92 14.23 -8.64
C LEU A 114 -4.46 15.65 -8.99
N GLY A 115 -3.40 15.78 -9.79
CA GLY A 115 -2.93 17.08 -10.28
C GLY A 115 -3.97 17.79 -11.16
N LYS A 116 -4.61 17.06 -12.08
CA LYS A 116 -5.70 17.58 -12.92
C LYS A 116 -6.91 18.01 -12.11
N GLU A 117 -7.35 17.16 -11.15
CA GLU A 117 -8.47 17.49 -10.27
C GLU A 117 -8.19 18.71 -9.40
N SER A 118 -6.97 18.81 -8.86
CA SER A 118 -6.55 19.96 -8.06
C SER A 118 -6.57 21.24 -8.87
N LEU A 119 -6.05 21.19 -10.10
CA LEU A 119 -6.06 22.34 -11.02
C LEU A 119 -7.50 22.74 -11.39
N ALA A 120 -8.37 21.78 -11.67
CA ALA A 120 -9.78 22.03 -11.95
C ALA A 120 -10.48 22.72 -10.78
N LYS A 121 -10.20 22.32 -9.53
CA LYS A 121 -10.74 22.93 -8.31
C LYS A 121 -10.21 24.36 -8.08
N VAL A 122 -9.00 24.66 -8.52
CA VAL A 122 -8.47 26.06 -8.48
C VAL A 122 -9.18 26.95 -9.48
N ILE A 123 -9.45 26.44 -10.70
CA ILE A 123 -10.14 27.19 -11.76
C ILE A 123 -11.64 27.36 -11.46
N SER A 124 -12.26 26.32 -10.93
CA SER A 124 -13.70 26.29 -10.60
C SER A 124 -13.89 25.84 -9.15
N PRO A 125 -13.74 26.77 -8.19
CA PRO A 125 -13.86 26.45 -6.77
C PRO A 125 -15.24 25.92 -6.42
N THR A 126 -15.30 24.75 -5.77
CA THR A 126 -16.54 24.22 -5.18
C THR A 126 -16.52 24.50 -3.68
N PRO A 127 -17.67 24.90 -3.08
CA PRO A 127 -17.73 25.12 -1.65
C PRO A 127 -17.37 23.83 -0.90
N VAL A 128 -16.49 23.93 0.08
CA VAL A 128 -16.12 22.81 0.95
C VAL A 128 -17.00 22.86 2.20
N GLU A 129 -17.84 21.85 2.39
CA GLU A 129 -18.59 21.70 3.61
C GLU A 129 -17.69 21.19 4.73
N PHE A 130 -17.44 22.03 5.73
CA PHE A 130 -16.66 21.65 6.90
C PHE A 130 -17.53 20.80 7.84
N SER A 131 -17.01 19.62 8.19
CA SER A 131 -17.61 18.75 9.20
C SER A 131 -16.56 18.28 10.19
N TRP A 132 -16.83 18.42 11.48
CA TRP A 132 -15.98 17.86 12.54
C TRP A 132 -15.76 16.36 12.39
N LEU A 133 -16.80 15.64 11.98
CA LEU A 133 -16.72 14.20 11.72
C LEU A 133 -15.71 13.90 10.61
N SER A 134 -15.79 14.62 9.48
CA SER A 134 -14.85 14.47 8.36
C SER A 134 -13.42 14.69 8.83
N THR A 135 -13.19 15.73 9.63
CA THR A 135 -11.87 16.05 10.17
C THR A 135 -11.34 14.94 11.08
N CYS A 136 -12.15 14.41 11.99
CA CYS A 136 -11.74 13.30 12.86
C CYS A 136 -11.40 12.03 12.07
N VAL A 137 -12.20 11.69 11.07
CA VAL A 137 -11.95 10.53 10.19
C VAL A 137 -10.67 10.70 9.39
N LEU A 138 -10.39 11.89 8.86
CA LEU A 138 -9.16 12.19 8.15
C LEU A 138 -7.94 12.09 9.06
N VAL A 139 -7.97 12.68 10.26
CA VAL A 139 -6.87 12.61 11.23
C VAL A 139 -6.59 11.16 11.63
N ALA A 140 -7.63 10.38 11.95
CA ALA A 140 -7.48 8.96 12.28
C ALA A 140 -6.83 8.19 11.12
N SER A 141 -7.26 8.47 9.88
CA SER A 141 -6.69 7.85 8.67
C SER A 141 -5.23 8.19 8.47
N ILE A 142 -4.84 9.45 8.70
CA ILE A 142 -3.44 9.88 8.61
C ILE A 142 -2.58 9.11 9.60
N LEU A 143 -3.02 8.97 10.86
CA LEU A 143 -2.27 8.23 11.88
C LEU A 143 -2.08 6.76 11.48
N VAL A 144 -3.11 6.10 10.96
CA VAL A 144 -3.02 4.71 10.47
C VAL A 144 -2.05 4.62 9.28
N LYS A 145 -2.14 5.54 8.31
CA LYS A 145 -1.24 5.57 7.15
C LYS A 145 0.22 5.84 7.54
N LEU A 146 0.48 6.73 8.48
CA LEU A 146 1.83 7.00 8.99
C LEU A 146 2.43 5.75 9.65
N TRP A 147 1.65 5.07 10.49
CA TRP A 147 2.08 3.82 11.09
C TRP A 147 2.37 2.74 10.04
N MET A 148 1.47 2.55 9.08
CA MET A 148 1.58 1.58 7.98
C MET A 148 2.81 1.87 7.12
N SER A 149 3.00 3.13 6.70
CA SER A 149 4.17 3.56 5.92
C SER A 149 5.47 3.30 6.67
N GLY A 150 5.54 3.63 7.96
CA GLY A 150 6.70 3.32 8.80
C GLY A 150 6.98 1.82 8.91
N PHE A 151 5.93 1.00 8.99
CA PHE A 151 6.05 -0.46 8.99
C PHE A 151 6.59 -0.99 7.67
N ILE A 152 5.95 -0.63 6.55
CA ILE A 152 6.32 -1.09 5.20
C ILE A 152 7.75 -0.65 4.86
N ARG A 153 8.09 0.61 5.13
CA ARG A 153 9.44 1.15 4.91
C ARG A 153 10.50 0.41 5.71
N LYS A 154 10.22 0.11 6.99
CA LYS A 154 11.15 -0.68 7.83
C LYS A 154 11.38 -2.09 7.27
N VAL A 155 10.33 -2.75 6.80
CA VAL A 155 10.44 -4.06 6.14
C VAL A 155 11.20 -3.93 4.82
N GLY A 156 10.86 -2.93 4.00
CA GLY A 156 11.50 -2.67 2.72
C GLY A 156 13.01 -2.45 2.84
N THR A 157 13.43 -1.67 3.85
CA THR A 157 14.87 -1.48 4.13
C THR A 157 15.54 -2.74 4.65
N LEU A 158 14.85 -3.53 5.47
CA LEU A 158 15.38 -4.80 6.01
C LEU A 158 15.69 -5.82 4.92
N ILE A 159 14.84 -5.90 3.88
CA ILE A 159 14.98 -6.86 2.78
C ILE A 159 15.56 -6.23 1.51
N HIS A 160 16.00 -4.97 1.56
CA HIS A 160 16.51 -4.21 0.42
C HIS A 160 15.58 -4.24 -0.80
N SER A 161 14.28 -4.05 -0.58
CA SER A 161 13.27 -4.02 -1.64
C SER A 161 12.91 -2.60 -2.04
N ALA A 162 13.30 -2.20 -3.25
CA ALA A 162 12.91 -0.91 -3.83
C ALA A 162 11.38 -0.80 -4.01
N THR A 163 10.72 -1.90 -4.33
CA THR A 163 9.25 -1.96 -4.50
C THR A 163 8.52 -1.55 -3.23
N LEU A 164 8.91 -2.11 -2.07
CA LEU A 164 8.28 -1.74 -0.78
C LEU A 164 8.64 -0.33 -0.30
N ILE A 165 9.81 0.17 -0.68
CA ILE A 165 10.21 1.54 -0.31
C ILE A 165 9.44 2.57 -1.14
N ALA A 166 9.05 2.22 -2.37
CA ALA A 166 8.29 3.08 -3.29
C ALA A 166 6.77 3.09 -3.00
N THR A 167 6.25 2.09 -2.28
CA THR A 167 4.84 1.98 -1.89
C THR A 167 4.57 2.74 -0.58
#